data_429cb2a9e31ef7b2c8565bb137543e9f
#
_entry.id   429cb2a9e31ef7b2c8565bb137543e9f
#
_cell.length_a   1.000
_cell.length_b   1.000
_cell.length_c   1.000
_cell.angle_alpha   90.00
_cell.angle_beta   90.00
_cell.angle_gamma   90.00
#
_symmetry.space_group_name_H-M   'P 1'
#
loop_
_entity.id
_entity.type
_entity.pdbx_description
1 polymer ?
#
loop_
_entity_poly.entity_id
_entity_poly.type
_entity_poly.pdbx_seq_one_letter_code
_entity_poly.pdbx_strand_id
1 'polypeptide(L)'
;MNKPFSDWFSRPPAHCHDGVYYFDSDRDADYFDESNVAIWQDGRMKRNFHSDFFLNNPASRRLVDHIVGQGAPVVEIACGPGMGLMPSVKRLAPDHVCLATDASALVIEEWKRYLDENEAVGNLELAQFSLMDIPFRDHTVPAYSSYIGLSSTRSGEAGHERALREIYRTLMQNGFLYTVETTWTDTEAMLRVFRETGKTPWSGLGSDHCAPTWRERFLHTGFEILSEEVFESRTLTADDNELGEAAEQLGIEIGVFSKAYILQKASH
;
A
#
# COMPACT_ATOMS: atom_id res chain seq x y z
N MET A 1 27.07 8.67 -4.72
CA MET A 1 25.79 9.32 -4.40
C MET A 1 25.41 8.89 -2.99
N ASN A 2 25.17 9.83 -2.07
CA ASN A 2 24.66 9.46 -0.75
C ASN A 2 23.25 8.92 -0.97
N LYS A 3 23.02 7.68 -0.56
CA LYS A 3 21.68 7.08 -0.62
C LYS A 3 20.83 7.73 0.47
N PRO A 4 19.77 8.47 0.11
CA PRO A 4 19.04 9.28 1.10
C PRO A 4 18.35 8.44 2.16
N PHE A 5 18.00 7.19 1.88
CA PHE A 5 17.23 6.33 2.78
C PHE A 5 18.08 5.59 3.81
N SER A 6 19.36 5.33 3.54
CA SER A 6 20.23 4.62 4.49
C SER A 6 20.38 5.36 5.83
N ASP A 7 20.30 6.68 5.80
CA ASP A 7 20.41 7.51 7.01
C ASP A 7 19.14 7.51 7.87
N TRP A 8 18.04 6.96 7.36
CA TRP A 8 16.77 6.90 8.10
C TRP A 8 16.66 5.64 8.96
N PHE A 9 17.43 4.61 8.66
CA PHE A 9 17.32 3.35 9.37
C PHE A 9 17.69 3.47 10.85
N SER A 10 16.85 2.89 11.71
CA SER A 10 17.08 2.75 13.17
C SER A 10 17.96 1.55 13.50
N ARG A 11 18.02 0.58 12.57
CA ARG A 11 18.85 -0.63 12.65
C ARG A 11 19.41 -0.94 11.27
N PRO A 12 20.56 -1.65 11.18
CA PRO A 12 21.08 -2.08 9.90
C PRO A 12 20.13 -3.10 9.24
N PRO A 13 20.05 -3.15 7.91
CA PRO A 13 19.40 -4.25 7.22
C PRO A 13 20.12 -5.56 7.55
N ALA A 14 19.39 -6.67 7.57
CA ALA A 14 19.94 -8.01 7.75
C ALA A 14 20.95 -8.33 6.63
N HIS A 15 20.63 -7.92 5.42
CA HIS A 15 21.55 -7.91 4.29
C HIS A 15 21.14 -6.83 3.26
N CYS A 16 22.10 -6.50 2.39
CA CYS A 16 21.86 -5.62 1.26
C CYS A 16 22.39 -6.34 0.01
N HIS A 17 21.54 -6.55 -0.97
CA HIS A 17 21.88 -7.21 -2.22
C HIS A 17 21.38 -6.36 -3.40
N ASP A 18 22.27 -6.09 -4.36
CA ASP A 18 21.98 -5.30 -5.58
C ASP A 18 21.28 -3.95 -5.33
N GLY A 19 21.58 -3.33 -4.19
CA GLY A 19 21.00 -2.05 -3.81
C GLY A 19 19.62 -2.13 -3.17
N VAL A 20 19.12 -3.32 -2.91
CA VAL A 20 17.90 -3.59 -2.14
C VAL A 20 18.25 -3.83 -0.68
N TYR A 21 17.49 -3.25 0.23
CA TYR A 21 17.64 -3.43 1.68
C TYR A 21 16.65 -4.48 2.18
N TYR A 22 17.16 -5.53 2.85
CA TYR A 22 16.33 -6.59 3.44
C TYR A 22 16.41 -6.53 4.95
N PHE A 23 15.24 -6.46 5.59
CA PHE A 23 15.13 -6.51 7.04
C PHE A 23 14.43 -7.79 7.44
N ASP A 24 14.90 -8.43 8.50
CA ASP A 24 14.20 -9.58 9.06
C ASP A 24 12.81 -9.10 9.53
N SER A 25 11.81 -9.54 8.81
CA SER A 25 10.41 -9.34 9.17
C SER A 25 9.80 -10.69 9.53
N ASP A 26 8.82 -10.68 10.45
CA ASP A 26 8.04 -11.87 10.75
C ASP A 26 7.53 -12.51 9.47
N ARG A 27 7.70 -13.84 9.35
CA ARG A 27 7.34 -14.63 8.16
C ARG A 27 5.84 -14.66 7.84
N ASP A 28 5.00 -14.02 8.65
CA ASP A 28 3.56 -13.83 8.38
C ASP A 28 3.29 -12.95 7.15
N ALA A 29 4.34 -12.49 6.50
CA ALA A 29 4.26 -11.63 5.33
C ALA A 29 4.19 -12.37 3.98
N ASP A 30 4.18 -13.70 3.94
CA ASP A 30 4.10 -14.49 2.71
C ASP A 30 2.70 -14.43 2.07
N TYR A 31 2.31 -13.21 1.70
CA TYR A 31 1.10 -12.98 0.89
C TYR A 31 1.29 -13.51 -0.53
N PHE A 32 2.48 -13.38 -1.05
CA PHE A 32 2.86 -13.88 -2.35
C PHE A 32 3.83 -15.04 -2.15
N ASP A 33 3.30 -16.24 -2.17
CA ASP A 33 4.06 -17.46 -2.33
C ASP A 33 4.34 -17.72 -3.83
N GLU A 34 5.15 -18.73 -4.11
CA GLU A 34 5.48 -19.11 -5.49
C GLU A 34 4.23 -19.40 -6.35
N SER A 35 3.10 -19.79 -5.76
CA SER A 35 1.85 -20.08 -6.47
C SER A 35 1.17 -18.80 -7.00
N ASN A 36 1.43 -17.67 -6.38
CA ASN A 36 0.93 -16.36 -6.80
C ASN A 36 1.85 -15.64 -7.79
N VAL A 37 3.07 -16.12 -8.00
CA VAL A 37 4.04 -15.55 -8.96
C VAL A 37 3.47 -15.54 -10.38
N ALA A 38 2.60 -16.49 -10.74
CA ALA A 38 1.94 -16.52 -12.04
C ALA A 38 1.14 -15.23 -12.33
N ILE A 39 0.54 -14.61 -11.31
CA ILE A 39 -0.16 -13.32 -11.42
C ILE A 39 0.80 -12.20 -11.83
N TRP A 40 2.04 -12.28 -11.38
CA TRP A 40 3.11 -11.35 -11.69
C TRP A 40 3.67 -11.56 -13.08
N GLN A 41 3.89 -12.81 -13.46
CA GLN A 41 4.39 -13.21 -14.77
C GLN A 41 3.41 -12.84 -15.89
N ASP A 42 2.11 -12.71 -15.57
CA ASP A 42 1.03 -12.42 -16.52
C ASP A 42 1.03 -10.95 -17.04
N GLY A 43 2.08 -10.20 -16.77
CA GLY A 43 2.25 -8.84 -17.28
C GLY A 43 1.35 -7.78 -16.62
N ARG A 44 0.56 -8.13 -15.61
CA ARG A 44 -0.28 -7.16 -14.87
C ARG A 44 0.57 -6.08 -14.21
N MET A 45 1.71 -6.46 -13.62
CA MET A 45 2.67 -5.51 -13.06
C MET A 45 3.16 -4.51 -14.11
N LYS A 46 3.63 -5.03 -15.25
CA LYS A 46 4.15 -4.22 -16.35
C LYS A 46 3.09 -3.26 -16.89
N ARG A 47 1.85 -3.72 -17.02
CA ARG A 47 0.72 -2.86 -17.44
C ARG A 47 0.43 -1.78 -16.42
N ASN A 48 0.40 -2.10 -15.13
CA ASN A 48 0.12 -1.13 -14.08
C ASN A 48 1.21 -0.07 -13.98
N PHE A 49 2.49 -0.44 -14.16
CA PHE A 49 3.61 0.49 -14.16
C PHE A 49 3.51 1.53 -15.28
N HIS A 50 2.95 1.15 -16.43
CA HIS A 50 2.76 2.04 -17.58
C HIS A 50 1.34 2.63 -17.69
N SER A 51 0.46 2.28 -16.76
CA SER A 51 -0.93 2.72 -16.76
C SER A 51 -1.07 4.18 -16.31
N ASP A 52 -2.00 4.89 -16.94
CA ASP A 52 -2.46 6.20 -16.49
C ASP A 52 -3.59 6.14 -15.47
N PHE A 53 -3.88 4.96 -14.92
CA PHE A 53 -5.02 4.72 -14.05
C PHE A 53 -5.12 5.76 -12.92
N PHE A 54 -4.05 5.95 -12.16
CA PHE A 54 -4.04 6.92 -11.06
C PHE A 54 -4.04 8.38 -11.54
N LEU A 55 -3.50 8.66 -12.72
CA LEU A 55 -3.48 10.01 -13.29
C LEU A 55 -4.83 10.40 -13.91
N ASN A 56 -5.62 9.42 -14.33
CA ASN A 56 -6.95 9.63 -14.91
C ASN A 56 -8.05 9.72 -13.85
N ASN A 57 -7.84 9.23 -12.65
CA ASN A 57 -8.78 9.37 -11.55
C ASN A 57 -8.50 10.67 -10.77
N PRO A 58 -9.47 11.59 -10.63
CA PRO A 58 -9.22 12.89 -10.00
C PRO A 58 -8.73 12.81 -8.55
N ALA A 59 -9.22 11.85 -7.77
CA ALA A 59 -8.84 11.70 -6.37
C ALA A 59 -7.38 11.26 -6.22
N SER A 60 -6.96 10.20 -6.91
CA SER A 60 -5.56 9.76 -6.88
C SER A 60 -4.62 10.73 -7.60
N ARG A 61 -5.09 11.39 -8.67
CA ARG A 61 -4.33 12.44 -9.33
C ARG A 61 -3.95 13.55 -8.34
N ARG A 62 -4.87 13.95 -7.47
CA ARG A 62 -4.59 14.95 -6.43
C ARG A 62 -3.53 14.48 -5.43
N LEU A 63 -3.55 13.18 -5.04
CA LEU A 63 -2.48 12.62 -4.21
C LEU A 63 -1.11 12.77 -4.90
N VAL A 64 -1.03 12.33 -6.15
CA VAL A 64 0.21 12.37 -6.94
C VAL A 64 0.70 13.81 -7.13
N ASP A 65 -0.19 14.74 -7.50
CA ASP A 65 0.17 16.14 -7.67
C ASP A 65 0.68 16.76 -6.35
N HIS A 66 0.07 16.39 -5.21
CA HIS A 66 0.53 16.89 -3.90
C HIS A 66 1.90 16.31 -3.53
N ILE A 67 2.13 15.00 -3.74
CA ILE A 67 3.44 14.36 -3.53
C ILE A 67 4.52 15.08 -4.35
N VAL A 68 4.27 15.24 -5.65
CA VAL A 68 5.21 15.91 -6.56
C VAL A 68 5.43 17.37 -6.16
N GLY A 69 4.37 18.09 -5.79
CA GLY A 69 4.43 19.47 -5.35
C GLY A 69 5.22 19.69 -4.06
N GLN A 70 5.25 18.73 -3.15
CA GLN A 70 6.07 18.78 -1.94
C GLN A 70 7.57 18.62 -2.23
N GLY A 71 7.93 17.87 -3.27
CA GLY A 71 9.32 17.63 -3.66
C GLY A 71 10.16 16.84 -2.64
N ALA A 72 9.56 16.43 -1.54
CA ALA A 72 10.23 15.64 -0.49
C ALA A 72 10.28 14.15 -0.89
N PRO A 73 11.31 13.40 -0.46
CA PRO A 73 11.34 11.96 -0.68
C PRO A 73 10.10 11.25 -0.14
N VAL A 74 9.61 10.24 -0.86
CA VAL A 74 8.42 9.48 -0.49
C VAL A 74 8.72 7.98 -0.38
N VAL A 75 8.12 7.34 0.62
CA VAL A 75 8.18 5.89 0.83
C VAL A 75 6.82 5.28 0.47
N GLU A 76 6.78 4.49 -0.60
CA GLU A 76 5.60 3.67 -0.91
C GLU A 76 5.62 2.43 -0.04
N ILE A 77 4.59 2.24 0.77
CA ILE A 77 4.45 1.09 1.67
C ILE A 77 3.47 0.07 1.11
N ALA A 78 3.79 -1.22 1.30
CA ALA A 78 3.03 -2.34 0.76
C ALA A 78 2.79 -2.15 -0.75
N CYS A 79 3.86 -1.92 -1.49
CA CYS A 79 3.81 -1.55 -2.91
C CYS A 79 3.17 -2.63 -3.80
N GLY A 80 3.18 -3.88 -3.34
CA GLY A 80 2.57 -4.99 -4.04
C GLY A 80 2.95 -5.10 -5.52
N PRO A 81 2.17 -5.86 -6.30
CA PRO A 81 2.42 -6.04 -7.73
C PRO A 81 2.21 -4.78 -8.58
N GLY A 82 1.50 -3.79 -8.06
CA GLY A 82 1.19 -2.55 -8.80
C GLY A 82 2.18 -1.41 -8.56
N MET A 83 3.11 -1.54 -7.62
CA MET A 83 4.01 -0.46 -7.17
C MET A 83 3.25 0.77 -6.64
N GLY A 84 1.99 0.63 -6.27
CA GLY A 84 1.16 1.70 -5.71
C GLY A 84 1.12 2.97 -6.56
N LEU A 85 1.36 4.13 -5.93
CA LEU A 85 1.34 5.43 -6.60
C LEU A 85 2.67 5.77 -7.32
N MET A 86 3.74 5.01 -7.06
CA MET A 86 5.10 5.34 -7.55
C MET A 86 5.21 5.47 -9.07
N PRO A 87 4.60 4.61 -9.89
CA PRO A 87 4.66 4.77 -11.35
C PRO A 87 4.13 6.12 -11.81
N SER A 88 3.05 6.60 -11.19
CA SER A 88 2.45 7.90 -11.50
C SER A 88 3.29 9.08 -11.02
N VAL A 89 3.88 8.97 -9.82
CA VAL A 89 4.82 9.98 -9.28
C VAL A 89 6.01 10.09 -10.21
N LYS A 90 6.62 8.98 -10.60
CA LYS A 90 7.80 8.96 -11.49
C LYS A 90 7.49 9.46 -12.90
N ARG A 91 6.28 9.28 -13.40
CA ARG A 91 5.85 9.80 -14.70
C ARG A 91 5.75 11.32 -14.70
N LEU A 92 5.24 11.92 -13.61
CA LEU A 92 5.14 13.38 -13.50
C LEU A 92 6.46 14.04 -13.08
N ALA A 93 7.26 13.35 -12.30
CA ALA A 93 8.53 13.84 -11.77
C ALA A 93 9.58 12.70 -11.81
N PRO A 94 10.25 12.46 -12.95
CA PRO A 94 11.20 11.36 -13.12
C PRO A 94 12.32 11.36 -12.08
N ASP A 95 12.76 12.53 -11.64
CA ASP A 95 13.84 12.70 -10.66
C ASP A 95 13.36 12.65 -9.20
N HIS A 96 12.04 12.50 -8.94
CA HIS A 96 11.52 12.41 -7.58
C HIS A 96 12.14 11.22 -6.83
N VAL A 97 12.62 11.45 -5.63
CA VAL A 97 13.29 10.43 -4.81
C VAL A 97 12.24 9.53 -4.15
N CYS A 98 12.26 8.23 -4.47
CA CYS A 98 11.28 7.26 -4.01
C CYS A 98 11.94 6.01 -3.44
N LEU A 99 11.34 5.45 -2.39
CA LEU A 99 11.63 4.12 -1.88
C LEU A 99 10.33 3.30 -1.93
N ALA A 100 10.31 2.21 -2.69
CA ALA A 100 9.18 1.29 -2.69
C ALA A 100 9.47 0.10 -1.76
N THR A 101 8.48 -0.26 -0.95
CA THR A 101 8.66 -1.28 0.08
C THR A 101 7.50 -2.26 0.11
N ASP A 102 7.83 -3.51 0.44
CA ASP A 102 6.85 -4.57 0.68
C ASP A 102 7.37 -5.52 1.76
N ALA A 103 6.47 -6.23 2.43
CA ALA A 103 6.84 -7.25 3.40
C ALA A 103 7.36 -8.52 2.71
N SER A 104 6.89 -8.81 1.50
CA SER A 104 7.31 -9.96 0.70
C SER A 104 8.63 -9.69 -0.01
N ALA A 105 9.66 -10.48 0.32
CA ALA A 105 10.93 -10.44 -0.40
C ALA A 105 10.74 -10.76 -1.89
N LEU A 106 9.86 -11.72 -2.22
CA LEU A 106 9.55 -12.12 -3.59
C LEU A 106 9.03 -10.93 -4.42
N VAL A 107 8.14 -10.11 -3.83
CA VAL A 107 7.62 -8.89 -4.48
C VAL A 107 8.75 -7.93 -4.82
N ILE A 108 9.65 -7.71 -3.88
CA ILE A 108 10.77 -6.78 -4.03
C ILE A 108 11.78 -7.30 -5.07
N GLU A 109 12.08 -8.60 -5.06
CA GLU A 109 12.98 -9.23 -6.03
C GLU A 109 12.43 -9.16 -7.46
N GLU A 110 11.14 -9.42 -7.65
CA GLU A 110 10.48 -9.29 -8.95
C GLU A 110 10.51 -7.84 -9.46
N TRP A 111 10.27 -6.85 -8.59
CA TRP A 111 10.41 -5.46 -8.97
C TRP A 111 11.85 -5.09 -9.31
N LYS A 112 12.82 -5.57 -8.51
CA LYS A 112 14.24 -5.32 -8.81
C LYS A 112 14.61 -5.83 -10.20
N ARG A 113 14.24 -7.08 -10.49
CA ARG A 113 14.46 -7.68 -11.81
C ARG A 113 13.82 -6.87 -12.93
N TYR A 114 12.55 -6.46 -12.77
CA TYR A 114 11.83 -5.67 -13.76
C TYR A 114 12.50 -4.32 -14.02
N LEU A 115 12.93 -3.61 -12.97
CA LEU A 115 13.57 -2.31 -13.10
C LEU A 115 14.94 -2.41 -13.77
N ASP A 116 15.70 -3.46 -13.49
CA ASP A 116 17.00 -3.71 -14.13
C ASP A 116 16.86 -4.01 -15.63
N GLU A 117 15.87 -4.83 -16.00
CA GLU A 117 15.63 -5.20 -17.40
C GLU A 117 15.11 -4.05 -18.26
N ASN A 118 14.50 -3.05 -17.65
CA ASN A 118 13.81 -1.97 -18.39
C ASN A 118 14.50 -0.62 -18.29
N GLU A 119 15.72 -0.54 -17.69
CA GLU A 119 16.47 0.71 -17.46
C GLU A 119 15.58 1.84 -16.88
N ALA A 120 14.47 1.46 -16.27
CA ALA A 120 13.41 2.37 -15.95
C ALA A 120 13.60 2.92 -14.53
N VAL A 121 13.68 4.19 -14.41
CA VAL A 121 13.33 4.96 -13.21
C VAL A 121 14.52 5.23 -12.28
N GLY A 122 15.37 6.18 -12.66
CA GLY A 122 16.33 6.77 -11.72
C GLY A 122 15.69 7.20 -10.40
N ASN A 123 16.46 7.18 -9.30
CA ASN A 123 16.05 7.60 -7.97
C ASN A 123 14.86 6.80 -7.36
N LEU A 124 14.69 5.52 -7.74
CA LEU A 124 13.80 4.57 -7.07
C LEU A 124 14.63 3.48 -6.40
N GLU A 125 14.57 3.40 -5.09
CA GLU A 125 15.20 2.35 -4.29
C GLU A 125 14.14 1.35 -3.82
N LEU A 126 14.58 0.16 -3.41
CA LEU A 126 13.70 -0.92 -2.95
C LEU A 126 14.12 -1.37 -1.56
N ALA A 127 13.14 -1.71 -0.70
CA ALA A 127 13.41 -2.34 0.58
C ALA A 127 12.32 -3.35 0.96
N GLN A 128 12.70 -4.40 1.64
CA GLN A 128 11.81 -5.41 2.20
C GLN A 128 11.70 -5.19 3.70
N PHE A 129 10.51 -4.88 4.19
CA PHE A 129 10.16 -4.85 5.62
C PHE A 129 8.65 -4.89 5.85
N SER A 130 8.24 -5.29 7.05
CA SER A 130 6.84 -5.30 7.46
C SER A 130 6.37 -3.92 7.92
N LEU A 131 5.13 -3.54 7.58
CA LEU A 131 4.48 -2.34 8.14
C LEU A 131 4.30 -2.41 9.68
N MET A 132 4.36 -3.62 10.24
CA MET A 132 4.24 -3.83 11.68
C MET A 132 5.54 -3.51 12.44
N ASP A 133 6.65 -3.33 11.72
CA ASP A 133 7.99 -3.11 12.28
C ASP A 133 8.85 -2.32 11.29
N ILE A 134 8.49 -1.05 11.09
CA ILE A 134 9.18 -0.17 10.15
C ILE A 134 10.58 0.17 10.67
N PRO A 135 11.65 -0.16 9.92
CA PRO A 135 13.04 -0.04 10.39
C PRO A 135 13.60 1.38 10.31
N PHE A 136 12.76 2.42 10.38
CA PHE A 136 13.18 3.80 10.37
C PHE A 136 13.20 4.39 11.78
N ARG A 137 14.07 5.37 11.98
CA ARG A 137 14.08 6.19 13.21
C ARG A 137 12.82 7.02 13.31
N ASP A 138 12.46 7.37 14.54
CA ASP A 138 11.35 8.27 14.80
C ASP A 138 11.55 9.61 14.08
N HIS A 139 10.47 10.14 13.54
CA HIS A 139 10.45 11.48 12.93
C HIS A 139 11.46 11.71 11.79
N THR A 140 11.72 10.70 10.97
CA THR A 140 12.69 10.80 9.87
C THR A 140 12.07 10.81 8.48
N VAL A 141 10.88 10.24 8.31
CA VAL A 141 10.24 10.08 7.00
C VAL A 141 9.37 11.29 6.69
N PRO A 142 9.61 12.03 5.62
CA PRO A 142 8.78 13.19 5.28
C PRO A 142 7.42 12.80 4.71
N ALA A 143 7.34 11.71 3.96
CA ALA A 143 6.10 11.27 3.35
C ALA A 143 6.04 9.75 3.14
N TYR A 144 4.86 9.20 3.39
CA TYR A 144 4.46 7.86 2.95
C TYR A 144 3.38 7.93 1.90
N SER A 145 3.35 6.94 1.01
CA SER A 145 2.23 6.67 0.11
C SER A 145 1.82 5.21 0.15
N SER A 146 0.57 4.93 -0.17
CA SER A 146 0.02 3.57 -0.20
C SER A 146 -1.20 3.49 -1.11
N TYR A 147 -1.33 2.38 -1.83
CA TYR A 147 -2.57 2.03 -2.52
C TYR A 147 -3.10 0.70 -2.00
N ILE A 148 -4.16 0.77 -1.19
CA ILE A 148 -4.81 -0.40 -0.56
C ILE A 148 -3.84 -1.22 0.33
N GLY A 149 -2.68 -0.66 0.65
CA GLY A 149 -1.66 -1.37 1.41
C GLY A 149 -2.05 -1.61 2.86
N LEU A 150 -2.67 -0.64 3.52
CA LEU A 150 -3.17 -0.79 4.88
C LEU A 150 -4.36 -1.77 4.92
N SER A 151 -5.29 -1.64 3.96
CA SER A 151 -6.43 -2.57 3.83
C SER A 151 -6.00 -4.01 3.56
N SER A 152 -4.81 -4.22 3.01
CA SER A 152 -4.26 -5.54 2.69
C SER A 152 -3.44 -6.16 3.81
N THR A 153 -3.24 -5.48 4.94
CA THR A 153 -2.53 -6.06 6.08
C THR A 153 -3.31 -7.22 6.68
N ARG A 154 -2.58 -8.31 7.00
CA ARG A 154 -3.20 -9.60 7.33
C ARG A 154 -3.58 -9.78 8.79
N SER A 155 -3.11 -8.91 9.67
CA SER A 155 -3.25 -9.10 11.12
C SER A 155 -4.53 -8.47 11.70
N GLY A 156 -5.56 -8.28 10.87
CA GLY A 156 -6.84 -7.72 11.29
C GLY A 156 -6.73 -6.30 11.87
N GLU A 157 -7.65 -5.94 12.74
CA GLU A 157 -7.71 -4.60 13.35
C GLU A 157 -6.43 -4.25 14.12
N ALA A 158 -5.92 -5.17 14.92
CA ALA A 158 -4.69 -4.97 15.68
C ALA A 158 -3.48 -4.72 14.75
N GLY A 159 -3.46 -5.35 13.58
CA GLY A 159 -2.46 -5.10 12.56
C GLY A 159 -2.57 -3.71 11.95
N HIS A 160 -3.79 -3.29 11.60
CA HIS A 160 -4.03 -1.92 11.08
C HIS A 160 -3.56 -0.85 12.08
N GLU A 161 -3.91 -1.00 13.36
CA GLU A 161 -3.48 -0.07 14.39
C GLU A 161 -1.97 -0.07 14.58
N ARG A 162 -1.32 -1.25 14.55
CA ARG A 162 0.12 -1.35 14.68
C ARG A 162 0.83 -0.68 13.49
N ALA A 163 0.40 -0.96 12.27
CA ALA A 163 0.92 -0.34 11.06
C ALA A 163 0.79 1.19 11.10
N LEU A 164 -0.40 1.71 11.47
CA LEU A 164 -0.62 3.14 11.59
C LEU A 164 0.26 3.78 12.67
N ARG A 165 0.45 3.12 13.83
CA ARG A 165 1.37 3.61 14.86
C ARG A 165 2.82 3.67 14.38
N GLU A 166 3.30 2.67 13.64
CA GLU A 166 4.64 2.66 13.07
C GLU A 166 4.83 3.75 12.01
N ILE A 167 3.87 3.94 11.12
CA ILE A 167 3.87 5.05 10.16
C ILE A 167 3.91 6.38 10.91
N TYR A 168 3.02 6.57 11.88
CA TYR A 168 2.95 7.80 12.66
C TYR A 168 4.23 8.06 13.46
N ARG A 169 4.84 7.04 14.06
CA ARG A 169 6.10 7.14 14.80
C ARG A 169 7.21 7.67 13.90
N THR A 170 7.36 7.09 12.72
CA THR A 170 8.47 7.37 11.81
C THR A 170 8.28 8.63 10.97
N LEU A 171 7.05 9.09 10.76
CA LEU A 171 6.78 10.35 10.07
C LEU A 171 7.38 11.55 10.82
N MET A 172 7.99 12.45 10.07
CA MET A 172 8.39 13.78 10.58
C MET A 172 7.18 14.55 11.11
N GLN A 173 7.41 15.52 11.95
CA GLN A 173 6.40 16.53 12.28
C GLN A 173 5.95 17.22 10.99
N ASN A 174 4.65 17.39 10.81
CA ASN A 174 4.03 17.88 9.58
C ASN A 174 4.26 16.98 8.36
N GLY A 175 4.79 15.77 8.52
CA GLY A 175 4.93 14.78 7.44
C GLY A 175 3.57 14.23 6.99
N PHE A 176 3.54 13.66 5.81
CA PHE A 176 2.31 13.26 5.14
C PHE A 176 2.16 11.74 4.98
N LEU A 177 0.92 11.26 5.06
CA LEU A 177 0.53 9.96 4.55
C LEU A 177 -0.51 10.18 3.44
N TYR A 178 -0.19 9.70 2.23
CA TYR A 178 -1.06 9.68 1.06
C TYR A 178 -1.55 8.25 0.88
N THR A 179 -2.85 8.01 0.97
CA THR A 179 -3.33 6.65 0.85
C THR A 179 -4.68 6.55 0.16
N VAL A 180 -4.88 5.45 -0.55
CA VAL A 180 -6.19 5.02 -1.02
C VAL A 180 -6.53 3.75 -0.26
N GLU A 181 -7.65 3.77 0.48
CA GLU A 181 -8.05 2.62 1.27
C GLU A 181 -9.49 2.20 0.95
N THR A 182 -9.73 0.90 1.04
CA THR A 182 -10.99 0.28 0.67
C THR A 182 -11.79 -0.11 1.90
N THR A 183 -13.10 0.09 1.81
CA THR A 183 -14.10 -0.43 2.75
C THR A 183 -15.23 -1.12 1.98
N TRP A 184 -15.96 -1.97 2.67
CA TRP A 184 -17.14 -2.62 2.13
C TRP A 184 -18.37 -1.77 2.41
N THR A 185 -19.31 -1.70 1.46
CA THR A 185 -20.55 -0.96 1.65
C THR A 185 -21.57 -1.77 2.47
N ASP A 186 -21.49 -3.09 2.40
CA ASP A 186 -22.33 -4.02 3.16
C ASP A 186 -21.50 -5.20 3.69
N THR A 187 -21.17 -5.07 4.95
CA THR A 187 -20.42 -6.05 5.71
C THR A 187 -21.13 -7.38 5.88
N GLU A 188 -22.42 -7.34 6.18
CA GLU A 188 -23.19 -8.56 6.43
C GLU A 188 -23.31 -9.39 5.14
N ALA A 189 -23.49 -8.73 3.98
CA ALA A 189 -23.46 -9.38 2.69
C ALA A 189 -22.10 -10.05 2.44
N MET A 190 -21.01 -9.37 2.70
CA MET A 190 -19.66 -9.92 2.57
C MET A 190 -19.45 -11.13 3.49
N LEU A 191 -19.77 -11.00 4.77
CA LEU A 191 -19.62 -12.08 5.74
C LEU A 191 -20.50 -13.29 5.40
N ARG A 192 -21.66 -13.05 4.79
CA ARG A 192 -22.53 -14.10 4.30
C ARG A 192 -21.87 -14.90 3.18
N VAL A 193 -21.24 -14.23 2.19
CA VAL A 193 -20.53 -14.93 1.11
C VAL A 193 -19.44 -15.83 1.69
N PHE A 194 -18.64 -15.36 2.63
CA PHE A 194 -17.62 -16.19 3.26
C PHE A 194 -18.20 -17.40 4.01
N ARG A 195 -19.28 -17.21 4.76
CA ARG A 195 -19.95 -18.32 5.48
C ARG A 195 -20.51 -19.39 4.51
N GLU A 196 -21.19 -18.96 3.44
CA GLU A 196 -21.85 -19.87 2.53
C GLU A 196 -20.89 -20.60 1.59
N THR A 197 -19.75 -20.00 1.28
CA THR A 197 -18.71 -20.62 0.45
C THR A 197 -17.68 -21.43 1.23
N GLY A 198 -17.66 -21.33 2.56
CA GLY A 198 -16.64 -21.95 3.41
C GLY A 198 -15.23 -21.43 3.14
N LYS A 199 -15.09 -20.34 2.39
CA LYS A 199 -13.80 -19.67 2.14
C LYS A 199 -13.42 -18.92 3.40
N THR A 200 -12.16 -19.05 3.80
CA THR A 200 -11.59 -18.18 4.82
C THR A 200 -11.38 -16.81 4.20
N PRO A 201 -11.89 -15.73 4.83
CA PRO A 201 -11.55 -14.39 4.36
C PRO A 201 -10.04 -14.27 4.21
N TRP A 202 -9.56 -13.64 3.16
CA TRP A 202 -8.18 -13.19 3.17
C TRP A 202 -7.95 -12.51 4.50
N SER A 203 -6.86 -12.88 5.14
CA SER A 203 -6.58 -12.47 6.52
C SER A 203 -6.57 -10.96 6.67
N GLY A 204 -7.09 -10.11 6.25
CA GLY A 204 -7.31 -8.69 6.39
C GLY A 204 -8.71 -8.29 5.94
N LEU A 205 -9.46 -9.18 5.28
CA LEU A 205 -10.83 -8.94 4.83
C LEU A 205 -11.87 -9.58 5.75
N GLY A 206 -11.49 -9.93 6.97
CA GLY A 206 -12.41 -10.46 7.97
C GLY A 206 -13.36 -9.42 8.55
N SER A 207 -14.08 -9.79 9.58
CA SER A 207 -15.01 -8.94 10.33
C SER A 207 -14.45 -7.59 10.76
N ASP A 208 -13.12 -7.47 10.81
CA ASP A 208 -12.42 -6.28 11.27
C ASP A 208 -12.43 -5.13 10.25
N HIS A 209 -12.74 -5.40 8.97
CA HIS A 209 -12.94 -4.32 7.97
C HIS A 209 -14.21 -3.50 8.19
N CYS A 210 -15.00 -3.89 9.16
CA CYS A 210 -16.35 -3.42 9.33
C CYS A 210 -16.52 -2.41 10.44
N ALA A 211 -15.51 -2.26 11.25
CA ALA A 211 -15.45 -1.28 12.33
C ALA A 211 -13.98 -1.06 12.72
N PRO A 212 -13.56 0.10 13.08
CA PRO A 212 -14.01 1.41 12.68
C PRO A 212 -13.67 1.74 11.21
N THR A 213 -14.21 2.81 10.66
CA THR A 213 -13.85 3.28 9.32
C THR A 213 -12.38 3.72 9.25
N TRP A 214 -11.77 3.77 8.05
CA TRP A 214 -10.42 4.29 7.88
C TRP A 214 -10.28 5.72 8.41
N ARG A 215 -11.29 6.56 8.21
CA ARG A 215 -11.34 7.91 8.76
C ARG A 215 -11.16 7.91 10.30
N GLU A 216 -11.89 7.05 10.99
CA GLU A 216 -11.83 6.96 12.45
C GLU A 216 -10.48 6.44 12.93
N ARG A 217 -9.89 5.45 12.23
CA ARG A 217 -8.55 4.93 12.53
C ARG A 217 -7.47 6.00 12.38
N PHE A 218 -7.54 6.80 11.31
CA PHE A 218 -6.58 7.90 11.11
C PHE A 218 -6.68 8.96 12.22
N LEU A 219 -7.89 9.39 12.53
CA LEU A 219 -8.12 10.37 13.61
C LEU A 219 -7.67 9.82 14.98
N HIS A 220 -7.97 8.55 15.27
CA HIS A 220 -7.55 7.90 16.52
C HIS A 220 -6.02 7.78 16.62
N THR A 221 -5.33 7.58 15.51
CA THR A 221 -3.86 7.55 15.49
C THR A 221 -3.24 8.94 15.70
N GLY A 222 -4.00 10.01 15.49
CA GLY A 222 -3.54 11.40 15.67
C GLY A 222 -3.29 12.16 14.36
N PHE A 223 -3.68 11.59 13.21
CA PHE A 223 -3.59 12.31 11.95
C PHE A 223 -4.65 13.39 11.83
N GLU A 224 -4.27 14.50 11.20
CA GLU A 224 -5.18 15.47 10.63
C GLU A 224 -5.54 15.08 9.19
N ILE A 225 -6.81 15.09 8.84
CA ILE A 225 -7.30 14.77 7.49
C ILE A 225 -7.42 16.07 6.71
N LEU A 226 -6.48 16.29 5.78
CA LEU A 226 -6.49 17.48 4.92
C LEU A 226 -7.38 17.32 3.70
N SER A 227 -7.49 16.09 3.18
CA SER A 227 -8.39 15.76 2.07
C SER A 227 -8.92 14.33 2.23
N GLU A 228 -10.18 14.14 1.87
CA GLU A 228 -10.86 12.86 1.81
C GLU A 228 -11.79 12.88 0.60
N GLU A 229 -11.52 12.05 -0.40
CA GLU A 229 -12.27 12.02 -1.65
C GLU A 229 -12.62 10.60 -2.05
N VAL A 230 -13.77 10.44 -2.69
CA VAL A 230 -14.15 9.15 -3.28
C VAL A 230 -13.21 8.84 -4.44
N PHE A 231 -12.51 7.71 -4.33
CA PHE A 231 -11.67 7.20 -5.39
C PHE A 231 -12.48 6.29 -6.33
N GLU A 232 -13.21 5.34 -5.76
CA GLU A 232 -14.02 4.38 -6.48
C GLU A 232 -15.21 3.92 -5.63
N SER A 233 -16.33 3.64 -6.31
CA SER A 233 -17.49 2.97 -5.73
C SER A 233 -18.06 2.03 -6.79
N ARG A 234 -18.06 0.73 -6.51
CA ARG A 234 -18.54 -0.28 -7.46
C ARG A 234 -19.03 -1.54 -6.75
N THR A 235 -19.78 -2.36 -7.44
CA THR A 235 -20.08 -3.73 -7.03
C THR A 235 -18.97 -4.66 -7.52
N LEU A 236 -18.54 -5.60 -6.71
CA LEU A 236 -17.63 -6.67 -7.12
C LEU A 236 -18.33 -7.62 -8.07
N THR A 237 -17.59 -8.04 -9.09
CA THR A 237 -18.02 -9.01 -10.10
C THR A 237 -17.05 -10.18 -10.16
N ALA A 238 -17.41 -11.25 -10.87
CA ALA A 238 -16.54 -12.40 -11.11
C ALA A 238 -15.22 -12.03 -11.79
N ASP A 239 -15.22 -10.96 -12.59
CA ASP A 239 -14.02 -10.48 -13.27
C ASP A 239 -13.01 -9.80 -12.33
N ASP A 240 -13.43 -9.43 -11.12
CA ASP A 240 -12.56 -8.74 -10.17
C ASP A 240 -11.67 -9.71 -9.35
N ASN A 241 -12.31 -10.72 -8.78
CA ASN A 241 -11.63 -11.70 -7.91
C ASN A 241 -12.58 -12.84 -7.52
N GLU A 242 -12.04 -13.82 -6.79
CA GLU A 242 -12.79 -14.99 -6.29
C GLU A 242 -13.96 -14.63 -5.34
N LEU A 243 -13.90 -13.49 -4.66
CA LEU A 243 -15.00 -13.04 -3.79
C LEU A 243 -16.15 -12.53 -4.63
N GLY A 244 -15.88 -11.79 -5.71
CA GLY A 244 -16.88 -11.34 -6.67
C GLY A 244 -17.55 -12.53 -7.37
N GLU A 245 -16.75 -13.51 -7.84
CA GLU A 245 -17.28 -14.75 -8.41
C GLU A 245 -18.23 -15.48 -7.46
N ALA A 246 -17.80 -15.64 -6.18
CA ALA A 246 -18.62 -16.29 -5.18
C ALA A 246 -19.92 -15.52 -4.85
N ALA A 247 -19.83 -14.20 -4.83
CA ALA A 247 -21.00 -13.33 -4.64
C ALA A 247 -22.02 -13.49 -5.76
N GLU A 248 -21.56 -13.48 -7.02
CA GLU A 248 -22.45 -13.71 -8.18
C GLU A 248 -23.11 -15.08 -8.14
N GLN A 249 -22.37 -16.14 -7.83
CA GLN A 249 -22.92 -17.51 -7.70
C GLN A 249 -24.01 -17.61 -6.64
N LEU A 250 -23.93 -16.82 -5.57
CA LEU A 250 -24.90 -16.77 -4.49
C LEU A 250 -26.04 -15.74 -4.72
N GLY A 251 -25.94 -14.92 -5.78
CA GLY A 251 -26.87 -13.82 -6.01
C GLY A 251 -26.80 -12.72 -4.94
N ILE A 252 -25.61 -12.51 -4.37
CA ILE A 252 -25.34 -11.49 -3.34
C ILE A 252 -24.52 -10.36 -3.97
N GLU A 253 -24.96 -9.12 -3.81
CA GLU A 253 -24.16 -7.95 -4.21
C GLU A 253 -23.22 -7.53 -3.09
N ILE A 254 -21.94 -7.38 -3.41
CA ILE A 254 -20.91 -6.82 -2.50
C ILE A 254 -20.45 -5.49 -3.08
N GLY A 255 -20.73 -4.40 -2.38
CA GLY A 255 -20.25 -3.08 -2.73
C GLY A 255 -18.86 -2.83 -2.17
N VAL A 256 -17.97 -2.25 -2.99
CA VAL A 256 -16.65 -1.76 -2.62
C VAL A 256 -16.65 -0.25 -2.72
N PHE A 257 -16.11 0.38 -1.70
CA PHE A 257 -16.00 1.82 -1.62
C PHE A 257 -14.58 2.20 -1.20
N SER A 258 -13.86 2.86 -2.08
CA SER A 258 -12.49 3.30 -1.83
C SER A 258 -12.42 4.82 -1.73
N LYS A 259 -11.64 5.31 -0.81
CA LYS A 259 -11.37 6.75 -0.64
C LYS A 259 -9.88 7.03 -0.69
N ALA A 260 -9.54 8.16 -1.30
CA ALA A 260 -8.22 8.75 -1.29
C ALA A 260 -8.11 9.77 -0.17
N TYR A 261 -7.02 9.72 0.58
CA TYR A 261 -6.76 10.58 1.73
C TYR A 261 -5.42 11.29 1.61
N ILE A 262 -5.39 12.57 1.97
CA ILE A 262 -4.18 13.31 2.33
C ILE A 262 -4.24 13.53 3.83
N LEU A 263 -3.32 12.91 4.54
CA LEU A 263 -3.22 12.95 5.99
C LEU A 263 -1.94 13.65 6.39
N GLN A 264 -1.99 14.42 7.46
CA GLN A 264 -0.80 15.08 8.02
C GLN A 264 -0.62 14.67 9.47
N LYS A 265 0.62 14.43 9.87
CA LYS A 265 0.97 14.26 11.28
C LYS A 265 0.87 15.61 11.97
N ALA A 266 -0.01 15.71 12.96
CA ALA A 266 -0.22 16.95 13.69
C ALA A 266 1.07 17.42 14.40
N SER A 267 1.28 18.74 14.43
CA SER A 267 2.31 19.36 15.27
C SER A 267 1.82 19.38 16.72
N HIS A 268 2.50 18.69 17.60
CA HIS A 268 2.29 18.78 19.06
C HIS A 268 3.43 19.52 19.71
#